data_11f62de8b8ff914994f29d4088c53464
#
_entry.id   11f62de8b8ff914994f29d4088c53464
#
_cell.length_a   1.000
_cell.length_b   1.000
_cell.length_c   1.000
_cell.angle_alpha   90.00
_cell.angle_beta   90.00
_cell.angle_gamma   90.00
#
_symmetry.space_group_name_H-M   'P 1'
#
loop_
_entity.id
_entity.type
_entity.pdbx_description
1 polymer ?
#
loop_
_entity_poly.entity_id
_entity_poly.type
_entity_poly.pdbx_seq_one_letter_code
_entity_poly.pdbx_strand_id
1 'polypeptide(L)'
;MRTGVTTIRHADSSIIKEAQKRSEALGFPYIPRGDTLEEMTEETGLSGFLIYGKQLPLYWSDGEEYRFHMGTAVLRTTQLRKGNPDRLCALLPADGPCDVLDCTFGQAGDSSTMAWFLTGRGRVTALEKSPILYEVGRAGIAGYEDKDESLTDAVRRIHLIHADYREYLAACRDDAYDVIYFDPMFRHPVKRRENDMEGFRAAAAYDSLTVEILREALRVCRRKVIVKERPFAGIFRDPIFTDVRMKRGQ
;
A
#
# COMPACT_ATOMS: atom_id res chain seq x y z
N MET A 1 3.01 4.79 -17.71
CA MET A 1 4.25 5.40 -17.17
C MET A 1 5.38 4.42 -17.43
N ARG A 2 6.51 4.85 -17.98
CA ARG A 2 7.66 3.96 -18.29
C ARG A 2 8.70 4.13 -17.17
N THR A 3 8.92 3.10 -16.39
CA THR A 3 9.81 3.13 -15.21
C THR A 3 11.05 2.29 -15.46
N GLY A 4 12.21 2.76 -15.02
CA GLY A 4 13.46 2.01 -15.00
C GLY A 4 13.88 1.64 -13.58
N VAL A 5 14.89 0.79 -13.49
CA VAL A 5 15.58 0.44 -12.25
C VAL A 5 17.02 0.96 -12.35
N THR A 6 17.50 1.63 -11.30
CA THR A 6 18.87 2.11 -11.22
C THR A 6 19.39 1.98 -9.78
N THR A 7 20.59 2.48 -9.54
CA THR A 7 21.22 2.48 -8.22
C THR A 7 21.56 3.88 -7.74
N ILE A 8 21.98 4.01 -6.49
CA ILE A 8 22.69 5.22 -6.02
C ILE A 8 23.99 5.42 -6.78
N ARG A 9 24.55 6.63 -6.77
CA ARG A 9 25.91 6.89 -7.28
C ARG A 9 26.93 6.05 -6.49
N HIS A 10 27.93 5.53 -7.16
CA HIS A 10 29.00 4.71 -6.56
C HIS A 10 28.47 3.48 -5.81
N ALA A 11 27.43 2.84 -6.34
CA ALA A 11 26.92 1.58 -5.81
C ALA A 11 27.97 0.49 -5.91
N ASP A 12 28.08 -0.33 -4.87
CA ASP A 12 28.92 -1.53 -4.90
C ASP A 12 28.28 -2.65 -5.74
N SER A 13 29.05 -3.69 -6.00
CA SER A 13 28.61 -4.80 -6.86
C SER A 13 27.40 -5.57 -6.30
N SER A 14 27.17 -5.55 -4.99
CA SER A 14 26.02 -6.24 -4.36
C SER A 14 24.72 -5.47 -4.63
N ILE A 15 24.77 -4.15 -4.50
CA ILE A 15 23.63 -3.26 -4.82
C ILE A 15 23.26 -3.36 -6.30
N ILE A 16 24.27 -3.35 -7.18
CA ILE A 16 24.06 -3.47 -8.63
C ILE A 16 23.39 -4.82 -8.97
N LYS A 17 23.87 -5.91 -8.42
CA LYS A 17 23.29 -7.25 -8.64
C LYS A 17 21.84 -7.34 -8.14
N GLU A 18 21.55 -6.76 -6.96
CA GLU A 18 20.15 -6.73 -6.47
C GLU A 18 19.25 -5.89 -7.37
N ALA A 19 19.70 -4.71 -7.79
CA ALA A 19 18.96 -3.86 -8.72
C ALA A 19 18.68 -4.58 -10.05
N GLN A 20 19.64 -5.27 -10.63
CA GLN A 20 19.49 -6.05 -11.86
C GLN A 20 18.50 -7.20 -11.68
N LYS A 21 18.62 -7.98 -10.60
CA LYS A 21 17.68 -9.05 -10.25
C LYS A 21 16.25 -8.52 -10.11
N ARG A 22 16.07 -7.37 -9.47
CA ARG A 22 14.75 -6.76 -9.28
C ARG A 22 14.20 -6.19 -10.59
N SER A 23 15.05 -5.63 -11.43
CA SER A 23 14.72 -5.18 -12.78
C SER A 23 14.09 -6.32 -13.61
N GLU A 24 14.72 -7.49 -13.61
CA GLU A 24 14.22 -8.68 -14.30
C GLU A 24 12.86 -9.13 -13.72
N ALA A 25 12.76 -9.22 -12.39
CA ALA A 25 11.53 -9.66 -11.71
C ALA A 25 10.34 -8.72 -11.93
N LEU A 26 10.59 -7.41 -12.11
CA LEU A 26 9.56 -6.39 -12.36
C LEU A 26 9.27 -6.17 -13.85
N GLY A 27 10.12 -6.70 -14.74
CA GLY A 27 10.04 -6.43 -16.18
C GLY A 27 10.39 -4.98 -16.53
N PHE A 28 11.16 -4.28 -15.70
CA PHE A 28 11.63 -2.91 -15.94
C PHE A 28 13.07 -2.93 -16.46
N PRO A 29 13.48 -2.03 -17.36
CA PRO A 29 14.86 -1.96 -17.80
C PRO A 29 15.79 -1.53 -16.65
N TYR A 30 16.93 -2.20 -16.50
CA TYR A 30 18.02 -1.72 -15.66
C TYR A 30 18.82 -0.67 -16.42
N ILE A 31 18.95 0.51 -15.85
CA ILE A 31 19.73 1.62 -16.40
C ILE A 31 20.90 1.90 -15.45
N PRO A 32 22.15 1.74 -15.88
CA PRO A 32 23.30 2.11 -15.07
C PRO A 32 23.20 3.56 -14.59
N ARG A 33 23.61 3.83 -13.35
CA ARG A 33 23.50 5.17 -12.78
C ARG A 33 24.37 6.17 -13.51
N GLY A 34 23.75 7.17 -14.10
CA GLY A 34 24.37 8.36 -14.68
C GLY A 34 24.58 9.48 -13.66
N ASP A 35 24.78 10.70 -14.15
CA ASP A 35 25.05 11.86 -13.29
C ASP A 35 23.80 12.35 -12.56
N THR A 36 22.77 12.73 -13.26
CA THR A 36 21.49 13.17 -12.65
C THR A 36 20.35 12.24 -13.09
N LEU A 37 19.27 12.21 -12.32
CA LEU A 37 18.08 11.44 -12.69
C LEU A 37 17.30 12.14 -13.80
N GLU A 38 17.34 13.44 -13.82
CA GLU A 38 16.76 14.28 -14.86
C GLU A 38 17.38 13.98 -16.23
N GLU A 39 18.71 14.02 -16.34
CA GLU A 39 19.42 13.64 -17.57
C GLU A 39 19.09 12.20 -18.00
N MET A 40 19.06 11.27 -17.05
CA MET A 40 18.69 9.88 -17.33
C MET A 40 17.27 9.76 -17.88
N THR A 41 16.30 10.59 -17.42
CA THR A 41 14.95 10.60 -18.01
C THR A 41 14.93 11.14 -19.43
N GLU A 42 15.70 12.19 -19.73
CA GLU A 42 15.84 12.76 -21.07
C GLU A 42 16.46 11.76 -22.04
N GLU A 43 17.55 11.10 -21.65
CA GLU A 43 18.27 10.15 -22.48
C GLU A 43 17.49 8.86 -22.77
N THR A 44 16.75 8.36 -21.77
CA THR A 44 16.05 7.06 -21.87
C THR A 44 14.59 7.17 -22.26
N GLY A 45 13.99 8.37 -22.13
CA GLY A 45 12.55 8.59 -22.29
C GLY A 45 11.71 7.88 -21.22
N LEU A 46 12.33 7.50 -20.09
CA LEU A 46 11.63 6.95 -18.93
C LEU A 46 11.07 8.08 -18.06
N SER A 47 9.96 7.81 -17.36
CA SER A 47 9.30 8.82 -16.52
C SER A 47 9.81 8.83 -15.08
N GLY A 48 10.56 7.81 -14.65
CA GLY A 48 11.07 7.70 -13.29
C GLY A 48 11.86 6.41 -13.05
N PHE A 49 12.42 6.30 -11.85
CA PHE A 49 13.33 5.20 -11.50
C PHE A 49 13.05 4.65 -10.10
N LEU A 50 13.05 3.32 -9.99
CA LEU A 50 13.30 2.63 -8.72
C LEU A 50 14.79 2.64 -8.45
N ILE A 51 15.20 3.24 -7.34
CA ILE A 51 16.61 3.46 -6.99
C ILE A 51 16.99 2.56 -5.83
N TYR A 52 17.97 1.69 -6.07
CA TYR A 52 18.52 0.80 -5.07
C TYR A 52 19.78 1.38 -4.45
N GLY A 53 19.94 1.22 -3.14
CA GLY A 53 21.07 1.73 -2.38
C GLY A 53 21.32 0.93 -1.10
N LYS A 54 22.07 1.53 -0.16
CA LYS A 54 22.35 0.92 1.15
C LYS A 54 21.13 0.86 2.07
N GLN A 55 20.16 1.74 1.82
CA GLN A 55 18.88 1.79 2.51
C GLN A 55 17.79 1.12 1.67
N LEU A 56 16.54 1.15 2.17
CA LEU A 56 15.38 0.69 1.42
C LEU A 56 15.30 1.40 0.06
N PRO A 57 14.87 0.71 -0.99
CA PRO A 57 14.69 1.32 -2.29
C PRO A 57 13.64 2.43 -2.23
N LEU A 58 13.82 3.41 -3.08
CA LEU A 58 12.87 4.49 -3.28
C LEU A 58 12.46 4.58 -4.75
N TYR A 59 11.34 5.22 -5.00
CA TYR A 59 10.93 5.63 -6.33
C TYR A 59 11.13 7.14 -6.50
N TRP A 60 11.72 7.54 -7.61
CA TRP A 60 11.89 8.93 -8.02
C TRP A 60 11.19 9.19 -9.35
N SER A 61 10.46 10.30 -9.46
CA SER A 61 9.83 10.76 -10.69
C SER A 61 9.63 12.27 -10.63
N ASP A 62 10.06 12.97 -11.66
CA ASP A 62 9.86 14.43 -11.84
C ASP A 62 10.29 15.27 -10.61
N GLY A 63 11.46 14.97 -10.06
CA GLY A 63 12.01 15.67 -8.88
C GLY A 63 11.44 15.23 -7.54
N GLU A 64 10.43 14.37 -7.53
CA GLU A 64 9.76 13.90 -6.32
C GLU A 64 10.18 12.46 -5.95
N GLU A 65 10.34 12.19 -4.65
CA GLU A 65 10.69 10.87 -4.14
C GLU A 65 9.52 10.23 -3.38
N TYR A 66 9.36 8.93 -3.55
CA TYR A 66 8.53 8.11 -2.69
C TYR A 66 9.39 7.06 -1.97
N ARG A 67 9.30 7.05 -0.65
CA ARG A 67 9.98 6.10 0.24
C ARG A 67 8.97 5.38 1.11
N PHE A 68 9.26 4.13 1.45
CA PHE A 68 8.48 3.45 2.47
C PHE A 68 8.62 4.16 3.81
N HIS A 69 7.50 4.46 4.46
CA HIS A 69 7.46 5.03 5.80
C HIS A 69 6.18 4.63 6.55
N MET A 70 6.29 4.52 7.86
CA MET A 70 5.22 4.05 8.73
C MET A 70 4.58 5.14 9.59
N GLY A 71 4.81 6.42 9.27
CA GLY A 71 4.40 7.56 10.10
C GLY A 71 2.95 7.50 10.58
N THR A 72 2.00 7.21 9.68
CA THR A 72 0.58 7.09 10.03
C THR A 72 0.32 5.91 10.97
N ALA A 73 0.92 4.75 10.73
CA ALA A 73 0.74 3.58 11.60
C ALA A 73 1.38 3.79 12.98
N VAL A 74 2.57 4.41 13.05
CA VAL A 74 3.22 4.77 14.33
C VAL A 74 2.30 5.63 15.20
N LEU A 75 1.71 6.68 14.61
CA LEU A 75 0.78 7.55 15.33
C LEU A 75 -0.46 6.79 15.80
N ARG A 76 -1.06 5.98 14.94
CA ARG A 76 -2.30 5.24 15.25
C ARG A 76 -2.07 4.16 16.32
N THR A 77 -1.02 3.37 16.24
CA THR A 77 -0.68 2.35 17.23
C THR A 77 -0.32 2.99 18.58
N THR A 78 0.35 4.15 18.57
CA THR A 78 0.59 4.93 19.78
C THR A 78 -0.73 5.38 20.45
N GLN A 79 -1.72 5.82 19.67
CA GLN A 79 -3.02 6.20 20.23
C GLN A 79 -3.79 4.98 20.75
N LEU A 80 -3.78 3.86 20.02
CA LEU A 80 -4.39 2.60 20.46
C LEU A 80 -3.82 2.12 21.81
N ARG A 81 -2.51 2.21 22.02
CA ARG A 81 -1.88 1.88 23.34
C ARG A 81 -2.34 2.78 24.47
N LYS A 82 -2.63 4.04 24.18
CA LYS A 82 -3.20 4.98 25.17
C LYS A 82 -4.68 4.74 25.45
N GLY A 83 -5.29 3.71 24.84
CA GLY A 83 -6.71 3.39 24.97
C GLY A 83 -7.63 4.24 24.07
N ASN A 84 -7.07 5.06 23.19
CA ASN A 84 -7.87 5.82 22.24
C ASN A 84 -8.31 4.92 21.08
N PRO A 85 -9.61 4.92 20.69
CA PRO A 85 -10.10 4.06 19.64
C PRO A 85 -9.58 4.51 18.26
N ASP A 86 -9.10 3.54 17.48
CA ASP A 86 -8.86 3.73 16.04
C ASP A 86 -10.12 3.38 15.26
N ARG A 87 -10.49 4.21 14.28
CA ARG A 87 -11.74 4.05 13.53
C ARG A 87 -11.80 2.77 12.71
N LEU A 88 -10.70 2.39 12.07
CA LEU A 88 -10.64 1.17 11.27
C LEU A 88 -10.62 -0.05 12.17
N CYS A 89 -9.78 -0.04 13.22
CA CYS A 89 -9.70 -1.14 14.17
C CYS A 89 -11.02 -1.38 14.91
N ALA A 90 -11.79 -0.32 15.21
CA ALA A 90 -13.11 -0.43 15.83
C ALA A 90 -14.18 -1.08 14.90
N LEU A 91 -13.91 -1.20 13.61
CA LEU A 91 -14.77 -1.90 12.66
C LEU A 91 -14.39 -3.39 12.52
N LEU A 92 -13.20 -3.79 12.96
CA LEU A 92 -12.78 -5.19 12.95
C LEU A 92 -13.54 -5.98 14.03
N PRO A 93 -13.73 -7.30 13.84
CA PRO A 93 -14.29 -8.16 14.87
C PRO A 93 -13.53 -8.04 16.20
N ALA A 94 -14.25 -7.85 17.30
CA ALA A 94 -13.66 -7.69 18.63
C ALA A 94 -13.02 -8.99 19.13
N ASP A 95 -13.65 -10.12 18.83
CA ASP A 95 -13.30 -11.42 19.35
C ASP A 95 -12.96 -12.45 18.26
N GLY A 96 -12.16 -13.44 18.64
CA GLY A 96 -11.80 -14.58 17.84
C GLY A 96 -10.78 -14.31 16.74
N PRO A 97 -10.46 -15.33 15.94
CA PRO A 97 -9.59 -15.19 14.77
C PRO A 97 -10.16 -14.21 13.75
N CYS A 98 -9.27 -13.44 13.10
CA CYS A 98 -9.67 -12.48 12.08
C CYS A 98 -8.61 -12.37 10.99
N ASP A 99 -8.83 -13.01 9.86
CA ASP A 99 -8.00 -12.87 8.67
C ASP A 99 -8.55 -11.76 7.78
N VAL A 100 -7.72 -10.75 7.51
CA VAL A 100 -8.09 -9.55 6.74
C VAL A 100 -7.43 -9.59 5.37
N LEU A 101 -8.20 -9.25 4.33
CA LEU A 101 -7.68 -8.88 3.02
C LEU A 101 -7.77 -7.37 2.84
N ASP A 102 -6.62 -6.70 2.77
CA ASP A 102 -6.52 -5.31 2.34
C ASP A 102 -6.31 -5.26 0.83
N CYS A 103 -7.32 -4.81 0.09
CA CYS A 103 -7.28 -4.76 -1.37
C CYS A 103 -6.50 -3.55 -1.93
N THR A 104 -6.01 -2.66 -1.06
CA THR A 104 -5.44 -1.36 -1.43
C THR A 104 -4.28 -0.97 -0.51
N PHE A 105 -3.19 -1.74 -0.54
CA PHE A 105 -2.05 -1.58 0.36
C PHE A 105 -1.48 -0.15 0.43
N GLY A 106 -1.25 0.47 -0.73
CA GLY A 106 -0.78 1.84 -0.84
C GLY A 106 0.49 2.13 -0.04
N GLN A 107 0.38 3.03 0.95
CA GLN A 107 1.49 3.40 1.84
C GLN A 107 1.63 2.51 3.09
N ALA A 108 0.98 1.38 3.14
CA ALA A 108 1.02 0.41 4.24
C ALA A 108 0.39 0.88 5.59
N GLY A 109 -0.10 2.11 5.70
CA GLY A 109 -0.56 2.67 6.98
C GLY A 109 -1.73 1.90 7.61
N ASP A 110 -2.73 1.54 6.81
CA ASP A 110 -3.90 0.80 7.25
C ASP A 110 -3.56 -0.68 7.50
N SER A 111 -2.88 -1.35 6.55
CA SER A 111 -2.39 -2.72 6.71
C SER A 111 -1.55 -2.92 7.97
N SER A 112 -0.62 -2.01 8.24
CA SER A 112 0.26 -2.10 9.40
C SER A 112 -0.47 -1.87 10.72
N THR A 113 -1.41 -0.93 10.73
CA THR A 113 -2.26 -0.69 11.92
C THR A 113 -3.14 -1.91 12.21
N MET A 114 -3.75 -2.51 11.17
CA MET A 114 -4.54 -3.73 11.31
C MET A 114 -3.67 -4.92 11.76
N ALA A 115 -2.48 -5.10 11.18
CA ALA A 115 -1.57 -6.18 11.55
C ALA A 115 -1.12 -6.08 13.00
N TRP A 116 -0.85 -4.87 13.49
CA TRP A 116 -0.52 -4.63 14.90
C TRP A 116 -1.72 -4.91 15.81
N PHE A 117 -2.90 -4.41 15.46
CA PHE A 117 -4.13 -4.61 16.24
C PHE A 117 -4.55 -6.08 16.33
N LEU A 118 -4.31 -6.86 15.27
CA LEU A 118 -4.65 -8.28 15.18
C LEU A 118 -3.53 -9.20 15.68
N THR A 119 -2.48 -8.68 16.31
CA THR A 119 -1.39 -9.51 16.85
C THR A 119 -1.91 -10.62 17.76
N GLY A 120 -1.49 -11.85 17.44
CA GLY A 120 -1.89 -13.06 18.18
C GLY A 120 -3.26 -13.64 17.83
N ARG A 121 -4.06 -12.96 16.97
CA ARG A 121 -5.42 -13.44 16.63
C ARG A 121 -5.79 -13.36 15.15
N GLY A 122 -4.89 -12.90 14.28
CA GLY A 122 -5.20 -12.82 12.86
C GLY A 122 -4.03 -12.43 11.98
N ARG A 123 -4.28 -12.40 10.69
CA ARG A 123 -3.29 -12.06 9.66
C ARG A 123 -3.85 -11.01 8.71
N VAL A 124 -2.96 -10.21 8.14
CA VAL A 124 -3.27 -9.28 7.06
C VAL A 124 -2.59 -9.76 5.78
N THR A 125 -3.40 -10.08 4.79
CA THR A 125 -2.97 -10.21 3.39
C THR A 125 -3.28 -8.88 2.73
N ALA A 126 -2.31 -8.30 2.03
CA ALA A 126 -2.46 -7.02 1.37
C ALA A 126 -2.15 -7.13 -0.12
N LEU A 127 -2.92 -6.45 -0.95
CA LEU A 127 -2.75 -6.43 -2.39
C LEU A 127 -2.26 -5.06 -2.85
N GLU A 128 -1.30 -5.06 -3.76
CA GLU A 128 -0.85 -3.84 -4.43
C GLU A 128 -0.73 -4.11 -5.94
N LYS A 129 -1.44 -3.31 -6.72
CA LYS A 129 -1.46 -3.43 -8.18
C LYS A 129 -0.26 -2.74 -8.84
N SER A 130 0.19 -1.62 -8.28
CA SER A 130 1.35 -0.90 -8.81
C SER A 130 2.63 -1.68 -8.55
N PRO A 131 3.40 -2.08 -9.59
CA PRO A 131 4.68 -2.76 -9.38
C PRO A 131 5.69 -1.89 -8.62
N ILE A 132 5.58 -0.56 -8.71
CA ILE A 132 6.43 0.40 -8.02
C ILE A 132 6.12 0.40 -6.52
N LEU A 133 4.84 0.60 -6.15
CA LEU A 133 4.42 0.60 -4.75
C LEU A 133 4.59 -0.78 -4.12
N TYR A 134 4.32 -1.84 -4.87
CA TYR A 134 4.57 -3.21 -4.43
C TYR A 134 6.06 -3.40 -4.06
N GLU A 135 6.99 -2.98 -4.93
CA GLU A 135 8.42 -3.19 -4.68
C GLU A 135 8.94 -2.36 -3.50
N VAL A 136 8.55 -1.08 -3.40
CA VAL A 136 8.89 -0.23 -2.25
C VAL A 136 8.27 -0.79 -0.97
N GLY A 137 7.01 -1.23 -1.03
CA GLY A 137 6.30 -1.84 0.09
C GLY A 137 6.91 -3.17 0.54
N ARG A 138 7.24 -4.07 -0.40
CA ARG A 138 7.88 -5.36 -0.14
C ARG A 138 9.22 -5.18 0.59
N ALA A 139 10.06 -4.28 0.08
CA ALA A 139 11.34 -3.97 0.70
C ALA A 139 11.13 -3.31 2.08
N GLY A 140 10.13 -2.43 2.20
CA GLY A 140 9.77 -1.80 3.46
C GLY A 140 9.34 -2.80 4.53
N ILE A 141 8.42 -3.72 4.19
CA ILE A 141 7.99 -4.79 5.11
C ILE A 141 9.19 -5.62 5.61
N ALA A 142 10.13 -5.95 4.72
CA ALA A 142 11.29 -6.77 5.06
C ALA A 142 12.34 -6.03 5.89
N GLY A 143 12.55 -4.74 5.65
CA GLY A 143 13.69 -3.99 6.18
C GLY A 143 13.34 -2.80 7.08
N TYR A 144 12.05 -2.48 7.28
CA TYR A 144 11.66 -1.40 8.18
C TYR A 144 11.88 -1.80 9.64
N GLU A 145 12.42 -0.88 10.41
CA GLU A 145 12.60 -1.00 11.86
C GLU A 145 12.08 0.27 12.54
N ASP A 146 11.18 0.09 13.50
CA ASP A 146 10.68 1.13 14.37
C ASP A 146 11.29 0.97 15.77
N LYS A 147 11.31 2.05 16.55
CA LYS A 147 11.68 1.99 17.98
C LYS A 147 10.74 1.08 18.77
N ASP A 148 9.54 0.88 18.26
CA ASP A 148 8.54 -0.02 18.75
C ASP A 148 8.66 -1.38 18.03
N GLU A 149 9.34 -2.30 18.67
CA GLU A 149 9.55 -3.66 18.15
C GLU A 149 8.22 -4.36 17.82
N SER A 150 7.15 -4.11 18.60
CA SER A 150 5.85 -4.73 18.35
C SER A 150 5.22 -4.28 17.04
N LEU A 151 5.47 -3.03 16.61
CA LEU A 151 5.04 -2.54 15.30
C LEU A 151 5.92 -3.15 14.20
N THR A 152 7.22 -3.19 14.40
CA THR A 152 8.16 -3.85 13.48
C THR A 152 7.75 -5.31 13.20
N ASP A 153 7.49 -6.07 14.24
CA ASP A 153 7.04 -7.46 14.12
C ASP A 153 5.68 -7.60 13.44
N ALA A 154 4.76 -6.68 13.71
CA ALA A 154 3.47 -6.67 13.06
C ALA A 154 3.58 -6.43 11.56
N VAL A 155 4.39 -5.46 11.15
CA VAL A 155 4.64 -5.13 9.74
C VAL A 155 5.25 -6.32 8.99
N ARG A 156 6.23 -7.01 9.58
CA ARG A 156 6.88 -8.20 8.99
C ARG A 156 5.92 -9.38 8.77
N ARG A 157 4.78 -9.41 9.47
CA ARG A 157 3.74 -10.44 9.28
C ARG A 157 2.73 -10.13 8.18
N ILE A 158 2.79 -8.95 7.55
CA ILE A 158 1.93 -8.62 6.42
C ILE A 158 2.33 -9.47 5.22
N HIS A 159 1.38 -10.21 4.65
CA HIS A 159 1.57 -10.93 3.40
C HIS A 159 1.19 -10.02 2.23
N LEU A 160 2.18 -9.32 1.66
CA LEU A 160 1.98 -8.44 0.51
C LEU A 160 2.07 -9.23 -0.80
N ILE A 161 1.07 -9.07 -1.65
CA ILE A 161 0.96 -9.73 -2.96
C ILE A 161 0.88 -8.65 -4.05
N HIS A 162 1.68 -8.80 -5.11
CA HIS A 162 1.54 -7.98 -6.32
C HIS A 162 0.37 -8.50 -7.15
N ALA A 163 -0.79 -7.89 -7.02
CA ALA A 163 -2.01 -8.31 -7.71
C ALA A 163 -3.02 -7.16 -7.87
N ASP A 164 -3.82 -7.26 -8.92
CA ASP A 164 -5.07 -6.49 -9.03
C ASP A 164 -6.14 -7.18 -8.18
N TYR A 165 -6.76 -6.44 -7.26
CA TYR A 165 -7.79 -6.98 -6.36
C TYR A 165 -8.99 -7.56 -7.11
N ARG A 166 -9.30 -7.11 -8.33
CA ARG A 166 -10.39 -7.65 -9.15
C ARG A 166 -10.11 -9.09 -9.55
N GLU A 167 -8.91 -9.33 -10.06
CA GLU A 167 -8.47 -10.67 -10.47
C GLU A 167 -8.30 -11.58 -9.26
N TYR A 168 -7.73 -11.04 -8.19
CA TYR A 168 -7.51 -11.79 -6.96
C TYR A 168 -8.83 -12.24 -6.32
N LEU A 169 -9.82 -11.34 -6.17
CA LEU A 169 -11.14 -11.68 -5.63
C LEU A 169 -11.85 -12.71 -6.50
N ALA A 170 -11.82 -12.55 -7.83
CA ALA A 170 -12.44 -13.50 -8.76
C ALA A 170 -11.86 -14.94 -8.65
N ALA A 171 -10.57 -15.05 -8.30
CA ALA A 171 -9.88 -16.32 -8.10
C ALA A 171 -10.06 -16.90 -6.68
N CYS A 172 -10.53 -16.11 -5.71
CA CYS A 172 -10.75 -16.56 -4.35
C CYS A 172 -11.98 -17.49 -4.24
N ARG A 173 -11.89 -18.48 -3.36
CA ARG A 173 -13.08 -19.24 -2.91
C ARG A 173 -14.02 -18.36 -2.10
N ASP A 174 -15.27 -18.77 -2.00
CA ASP A 174 -16.24 -18.15 -1.09
C ASP A 174 -15.73 -18.22 0.35
N ASP A 175 -16.10 -17.22 1.15
CA ASP A 175 -15.76 -17.14 2.58
C ASP A 175 -14.26 -17.32 2.90
N ALA A 176 -13.35 -16.77 2.07
CA ALA A 176 -11.91 -16.94 2.24
C ALA A 176 -11.35 -16.10 3.39
N TYR A 177 -11.89 -14.89 3.60
CA TYR A 177 -11.42 -13.91 4.60
C TYR A 177 -12.54 -13.50 5.55
N ASP A 178 -12.18 -13.09 6.76
CA ASP A 178 -13.16 -12.56 7.72
C ASP A 178 -13.58 -11.15 7.39
N VAL A 179 -12.60 -10.31 6.98
CA VAL A 179 -12.81 -8.92 6.61
C VAL A 179 -12.12 -8.62 5.29
N ILE A 180 -12.79 -7.86 4.43
CA ILE A 180 -12.18 -7.29 3.22
C ILE A 180 -12.22 -5.76 3.34
N TYR A 181 -11.08 -5.11 3.08
CA TYR A 181 -10.90 -3.68 3.23
C TYR A 181 -10.51 -3.03 1.91
N PHE A 182 -11.10 -1.85 1.64
CA PHE A 182 -10.77 -1.00 0.50
C PHE A 182 -10.56 0.45 0.95
N ASP A 183 -9.44 1.04 0.54
CA ASP A 183 -9.16 2.49 0.57
C ASP A 183 -8.63 2.94 -0.80
N PRO A 184 -9.48 2.94 -1.84
CA PRO A 184 -9.02 3.27 -3.18
C PRO A 184 -8.54 4.71 -3.26
N MET A 185 -7.44 4.93 -3.98
CA MET A 185 -6.95 6.29 -4.24
C MET A 185 -7.89 7.07 -5.16
N PHE A 186 -8.16 8.31 -4.81
CA PHE A 186 -9.04 9.19 -5.57
C PHE A 186 -8.36 9.72 -6.84
N ARG A 187 -9.03 9.63 -7.99
CA ARG A 187 -8.57 10.21 -9.25
C ARG A 187 -8.40 11.74 -9.19
N HIS A 188 -9.14 12.42 -8.31
CA HIS A 188 -9.09 13.87 -8.12
C HIS A 188 -8.72 14.17 -6.66
N PRO A 189 -7.44 14.26 -6.32
CA PRO A 189 -7.03 14.61 -4.97
C PRO A 189 -7.50 16.03 -4.63
N VAL A 190 -7.95 16.23 -3.39
CA VAL A 190 -8.16 17.59 -2.85
C VAL A 190 -6.81 18.29 -2.90
N LYS A 191 -6.75 19.49 -3.50
CA LYS A 191 -5.55 20.32 -3.55
C LYS A 191 -5.09 20.68 -2.13
N ARG A 192 -4.31 19.82 -1.51
CA ARG A 192 -3.48 20.14 -0.36
C ARG A 192 -2.04 20.00 -0.81
N ARG A 193 -1.27 21.07 -0.66
CA ARG A 193 0.17 21.11 -0.81
C ARG A 193 0.79 20.36 0.37
N GLU A 194 0.93 19.05 0.24
CA GLU A 194 1.80 18.24 1.10
C GLU A 194 2.76 17.54 0.15
N ASN A 195 3.99 17.99 0.12
CA ASN A 195 5.05 17.60 -0.83
C ASN A 195 5.33 16.09 -0.85
N ASP A 196 5.05 15.37 0.24
CA ASP A 196 5.37 13.92 0.37
C ASP A 196 4.43 12.99 -0.42
N MET A 197 3.38 13.51 -1.05
CA MET A 197 2.36 12.69 -1.72
C MET A 197 2.49 12.66 -3.25
N GLU A 198 3.31 13.51 -3.86
CA GLU A 198 3.37 13.58 -5.33
C GLU A 198 4.14 12.40 -5.91
N GLY A 199 5.27 12.02 -5.35
CA GLY A 199 6.00 10.82 -5.75
C GLY A 199 5.17 9.54 -5.56
N PHE A 200 4.38 9.45 -4.49
CA PHE A 200 3.43 8.36 -4.29
C PHE A 200 2.33 8.34 -5.36
N ARG A 201 1.76 9.49 -5.69
CA ARG A 201 0.72 9.59 -6.74
C ARG A 201 1.24 9.18 -8.11
N ALA A 202 2.48 9.53 -8.43
CA ALA A 202 3.13 9.10 -9.67
C ALA A 202 3.31 7.58 -9.74
N ALA A 203 3.48 6.92 -8.59
CA ALA A 203 3.65 5.47 -8.49
C ALA A 203 2.33 4.69 -8.45
N ALA A 204 1.22 5.32 -8.04
CA ALA A 204 -0.03 4.64 -7.74
C ALA A 204 -0.87 4.26 -8.96
N ALA A 205 -1.61 3.16 -8.84
CA ALA A 205 -2.64 2.77 -9.79
C ALA A 205 -4.01 3.31 -9.34
N TYR A 206 -4.74 3.94 -10.26
CA TYR A 206 -6.04 4.56 -9.98
C TYR A 206 -7.16 3.72 -10.58
N ASP A 207 -7.88 3.00 -9.73
CA ASP A 207 -9.07 2.25 -10.12
C ASP A 207 -10.30 2.74 -9.35
N SER A 208 -11.46 2.75 -10.02
CA SER A 208 -12.72 3.03 -9.34
C SER A 208 -13.29 1.75 -8.76
N LEU A 209 -13.68 1.78 -7.51
CA LEU A 209 -14.44 0.71 -6.88
C LEU A 209 -15.87 0.70 -7.47
N THR A 210 -16.33 -0.46 -7.91
CA THR A 210 -17.67 -0.65 -8.48
C THR A 210 -18.52 -1.60 -7.63
N VAL A 211 -19.83 -1.59 -7.84
CA VAL A 211 -20.75 -2.47 -7.13
C VAL A 211 -20.50 -3.96 -7.44
N GLU A 212 -20.09 -4.27 -8.67
CA GLU A 212 -19.71 -5.62 -9.08
C GLU A 212 -18.53 -6.14 -8.26
N ILE A 213 -17.51 -5.31 -8.06
CA ILE A 213 -16.35 -5.64 -7.22
C ILE A 213 -16.79 -5.85 -5.77
N LEU A 214 -17.71 -5.02 -5.26
CA LEU A 214 -18.24 -5.18 -3.90
C LEU A 214 -19.06 -6.47 -3.75
N ARG A 215 -19.77 -6.92 -4.77
CA ARG A 215 -20.47 -8.21 -4.75
C ARG A 215 -19.48 -9.38 -4.69
N GLU A 216 -18.38 -9.32 -5.45
CA GLU A 216 -17.31 -10.30 -5.34
C GLU A 216 -16.64 -10.27 -3.96
N ALA A 217 -16.38 -9.09 -3.41
CA ALA A 217 -15.87 -8.97 -2.06
C ALA A 217 -16.83 -9.57 -1.02
N LEU A 218 -18.14 -9.38 -1.16
CA LEU A 218 -19.15 -9.98 -0.27
C LEU A 218 -19.18 -11.53 -0.39
N ARG A 219 -18.96 -12.09 -1.58
CA ARG A 219 -18.86 -13.54 -1.78
C ARG A 219 -17.65 -14.13 -1.05
N VAL A 220 -16.51 -13.42 -1.13
CA VAL A 220 -15.22 -13.86 -0.56
C VAL A 220 -15.15 -13.61 0.96
N CYS A 221 -16.03 -12.77 1.50
CA CYS A 221 -15.99 -12.29 2.88
C CYS A 221 -16.95 -13.07 3.80
N ARG A 222 -16.46 -13.54 4.95
CA ARG A 222 -17.28 -14.20 5.98
C ARG A 222 -18.10 -13.25 6.85
N ARG A 223 -17.61 -12.02 7.10
CA ARG A 223 -18.18 -11.16 8.14
C ARG A 223 -18.48 -9.75 7.67
N LYS A 224 -17.49 -9.04 7.11
CA LYS A 224 -17.64 -7.61 6.82
C LYS A 224 -16.74 -7.13 5.68
N VAL A 225 -17.34 -6.42 4.73
CA VAL A 225 -16.60 -5.61 3.76
C VAL A 225 -16.58 -4.17 4.26
N ILE A 226 -15.40 -3.56 4.33
CA ILE A 226 -15.18 -2.18 4.80
C ILE A 226 -14.65 -1.36 3.63
N VAL A 227 -15.30 -0.25 3.34
CA VAL A 227 -14.89 0.69 2.29
C VAL A 227 -14.64 2.06 2.91
N LYS A 228 -13.45 2.60 2.69
CA LYS A 228 -13.10 3.97 3.02
C LYS A 228 -13.12 4.80 1.74
N GLU A 229 -13.98 5.81 1.70
CA GLU A 229 -14.18 6.66 0.54
C GLU A 229 -14.51 8.10 1.01
N ARG A 230 -14.50 9.04 0.09
CA ARG A 230 -14.86 10.42 0.38
C ARG A 230 -16.30 10.53 0.89
N PRO A 231 -16.56 11.48 1.79
CA PRO A 231 -17.94 11.84 2.14
C PRO A 231 -18.74 12.13 0.87
N PHE A 232 -19.97 11.61 0.83
CA PHE A 232 -20.90 11.79 -0.31
C PHE A 232 -20.47 11.11 -1.64
N ALA A 233 -19.53 10.19 -1.63
CA ALA A 233 -19.23 9.37 -2.81
C ALA A 233 -20.49 8.66 -3.30
N GLY A 234 -20.72 8.72 -4.63
CA GLY A 234 -21.93 8.19 -5.23
C GLY A 234 -22.18 6.71 -4.95
N ILE A 235 -21.10 5.94 -4.77
CA ILE A 235 -21.16 4.51 -4.48
C ILE A 235 -21.93 4.21 -3.17
N PHE A 236 -21.87 5.09 -2.16
CA PHE A 236 -22.60 4.92 -0.90
C PHE A 236 -24.14 5.04 -1.00
N ARG A 237 -24.65 5.41 -2.17
CA ARG A 237 -26.10 5.41 -2.44
C ARG A 237 -26.63 4.03 -2.82
N ASP A 238 -25.75 3.09 -3.14
CA ASP A 238 -26.14 1.73 -3.46
C ASP A 238 -26.60 1.00 -2.19
N PRO A 239 -27.73 0.25 -2.22
CA PRO A 239 -28.27 -0.48 -1.07
C PRO A 239 -27.37 -1.61 -0.57
N ILE A 240 -26.28 -1.93 -1.27
CA ILE A 240 -25.24 -2.86 -0.81
C ILE A 240 -24.59 -2.40 0.51
N PHE A 241 -24.58 -1.08 0.78
CA PHE A 241 -24.05 -0.52 2.02
C PHE A 241 -25.11 -0.53 3.12
N THR A 242 -24.87 -1.30 4.17
CA THR A 242 -25.77 -1.43 5.32
C THR A 242 -25.48 -0.45 6.47
N ASP A 243 -24.24 0.12 6.52
CA ASP A 243 -23.83 1.10 7.53
C ASP A 243 -22.85 2.10 6.88
N VAL A 244 -23.22 3.37 6.85
CA VAL A 244 -22.37 4.45 6.31
C VAL A 244 -22.08 5.46 7.42
N ARG A 245 -20.82 5.51 7.84
CA ARG A 245 -20.36 6.41 8.91
C ARG A 245 -19.55 7.57 8.35
N MET A 246 -20.08 8.76 8.42
CA MET A 246 -19.40 9.97 7.98
C MET A 246 -18.64 10.66 9.11
N LYS A 247 -17.46 11.23 8.81
CA LYS A 247 -16.80 12.16 9.71
C LYS A 247 -17.63 13.44 9.72
N ARG A 248 -18.25 13.79 10.85
CA ARG A 248 -18.81 15.14 11.03
C ARG A 248 -17.62 16.11 10.96
N GLY A 249 -17.68 17.09 10.07
CA GLY A 249 -16.65 18.12 9.95
C GLY A 249 -16.43 18.80 11.30
N GLN A 250 -15.17 19.03 11.64
CA GLN A 250 -14.76 20.08 12.59
C GLN A 250 -14.74 21.39 11.84
#